data_fa54cce24822377aea5c7d560776f22a
#
_entry.id   fa54cce24822377aea5c7d560776f22a
#
_cell.length_a   1.000
_cell.length_b   1.000
_cell.length_c   1.000
_cell.angle_alpha   90.00
_cell.angle_beta   90.00
_cell.angle_gamma   90.00
#
_symmetry.space_group_name_H-M   'P 1'
#
loop_
_entity.id
_entity.type
_entity.pdbx_description
1 polymer ?
#
loop_
_entity_poly.entity_id
_entity_poly.type
_entity_poly.pdbx_seq_one_letter_code
_entity_poly.pdbx_strand_id
1 'polypeptide(L)'
;SPPMWLTQAHPEVLWKDERGDTVWPGAREHWRPTSPVFREYALKLCRAMAEHYKGNPYVVAWHVSNEYGCHNRFDYSEDAEHAFQQWCEERYGTIDAVNDAWGTAFWAQRMNDFSEIVPPRFIGDGNFMNPGKLLDFKRFSSDALKAFYIAERDALAEITPDLPLTTNFMVSASGSVLDYDDWGDEVDFVSNDHYFIPGEAHLDELAFSASLVDGIARKDPWFLMEHSTSAVNWREINYRKEPGQLVRDSLAHVAMGADAVCYFQWRQSKAGAEKFHSAMVPHAGEDSAVFRDVCELGADLNKLSDEGILGSRLAKSRVAVVFDYESEWATEHTATPTQHVHHVDEPLAWFRALADQGVTA
;
A
#
# COMPACT_ATOMS: atom_id res chain seq x y z
N SER A 1 4.36 -3.26 13.63
CA SER A 1 4.75 -4.67 13.94
C SER A 1 4.54 -4.96 15.42
N PRO A 2 4.04 -6.14 15.81
CA PRO A 2 3.88 -6.51 17.21
C PRO A 2 5.24 -6.58 17.92
N PRO A 3 5.32 -6.13 19.19
CA PRO A 3 6.53 -6.25 19.98
C PRO A 3 6.82 -7.71 20.33
N MET A 4 8.10 -8.05 20.56
CA MET A 4 8.53 -9.43 20.84
C MET A 4 7.84 -10.06 22.04
N TRP A 5 7.52 -9.28 23.07
CA TRP A 5 6.80 -9.79 24.25
C TRP A 5 5.39 -10.28 23.89
N LEU A 6 4.72 -9.61 22.94
CA LEU A 6 3.38 -10.01 22.48
C LEU A 6 3.44 -11.32 21.69
N THR A 7 4.36 -11.43 20.75
CA THR A 7 4.51 -12.65 19.95
C THR A 7 5.02 -13.85 20.75
N GLN A 8 5.72 -13.62 21.85
CA GLN A 8 6.09 -14.68 22.80
C GLN A 8 4.92 -15.14 23.67
N ALA A 9 4.09 -14.20 24.12
CA ALA A 9 2.90 -14.53 24.92
C ALA A 9 1.76 -15.12 24.06
N HIS A 10 1.66 -14.69 22.81
CA HIS A 10 0.60 -14.98 21.87
C HIS A 10 1.19 -15.34 20.49
N PRO A 11 1.84 -16.51 20.33
CA PRO A 11 2.42 -16.91 19.04
C PRO A 11 1.37 -17.10 17.93
N GLU A 12 0.11 -17.28 18.30
CA GLU A 12 -1.04 -17.35 17.38
C GLU A 12 -1.29 -16.05 16.62
N VAL A 13 -0.68 -14.92 17.00
CA VAL A 13 -0.80 -13.66 16.24
C VAL A 13 0.06 -13.66 14.96
N LEU A 14 1.01 -14.60 14.84
CA LEU A 14 1.90 -14.68 13.68
C LEU A 14 1.16 -15.25 12.47
N TRP A 15 1.27 -14.60 11.31
CA TRP A 15 0.65 -15.09 10.09
C TRP A 15 1.37 -16.33 9.53
N LYS A 16 0.69 -17.08 8.67
CA LYS A 16 1.21 -18.27 7.99
C LYS A 16 1.30 -18.03 6.50
N ASP A 17 2.35 -18.55 5.90
CA ASP A 17 2.51 -18.56 4.45
C ASP A 17 1.62 -19.61 3.75
N GLU A 18 1.66 -19.68 2.44
CA GLU A 18 0.88 -20.61 1.61
C GLU A 18 1.20 -22.10 1.87
N ARG A 19 2.33 -22.39 2.50
CA ARG A 19 2.74 -23.76 2.91
C ARG A 19 2.27 -24.11 4.31
N GLY A 20 1.73 -23.13 5.04
CA GLY A 20 1.31 -23.25 6.43
C GLY A 20 2.46 -23.04 7.43
N ASP A 21 3.62 -22.58 6.95
CA ASP A 21 4.75 -22.25 7.81
C ASP A 21 4.53 -20.91 8.50
N THR A 22 4.86 -20.85 9.79
CA THR A 22 4.75 -19.61 10.57
C THR A 22 5.83 -18.62 10.15
N VAL A 23 5.44 -17.38 9.87
CA VAL A 23 6.37 -16.29 9.61
C VAL A 23 6.81 -15.67 10.93
N TRP A 24 8.06 -15.94 11.30
CA TRP A 24 8.65 -15.54 12.57
C TRP A 24 9.03 -14.05 12.61
N PRO A 25 9.05 -13.44 13.81
CA PRO A 25 9.52 -12.07 13.98
C PRO A 25 10.96 -11.89 13.50
N GLY A 26 11.23 -10.76 12.86
CA GLY A 26 12.56 -10.40 12.32
C GLY A 26 12.49 -9.42 11.16
N ALA A 27 11.33 -9.34 10.52
CA ALA A 27 10.97 -8.32 9.55
C ALA A 27 9.81 -7.46 10.09
N ARG A 28 9.15 -6.71 9.20
CA ARG A 28 7.94 -5.94 9.55
C ARG A 28 6.69 -6.81 9.39
N GLU A 29 5.56 -6.38 10.01
CA GLU A 29 4.21 -6.89 9.76
C GLU A 29 4.05 -8.42 9.94
N HIS A 30 4.69 -8.99 10.94
CA HIS A 30 4.57 -10.40 11.26
C HIS A 30 3.30 -10.74 12.08
N TRP A 31 2.16 -10.12 11.76
CA TRP A 31 0.88 -10.28 12.44
C TRP A 31 -0.24 -10.65 11.46
N ARG A 32 -1.25 -11.41 11.95
CA ARG A 32 -2.43 -11.80 11.15
C ARG A 32 -3.42 -10.65 11.09
N PRO A 33 -3.88 -10.24 9.91
CA PRO A 33 -4.95 -9.24 9.77
C PRO A 33 -6.26 -9.64 10.48
N THR A 34 -6.54 -10.94 10.54
CA THR A 34 -7.75 -11.51 11.14
C THR A 34 -7.62 -11.90 12.62
N SER A 35 -6.44 -11.70 13.24
CA SER A 35 -6.21 -12.07 14.65
C SER A 35 -7.03 -11.22 15.63
N PRO A 36 -7.96 -11.80 16.40
CA PRO A 36 -8.69 -11.08 17.43
C PRO A 36 -7.79 -10.60 18.56
N VAL A 37 -6.77 -11.37 18.90
CA VAL A 37 -5.79 -11.02 19.95
C VAL A 37 -4.96 -9.81 19.52
N PHE A 38 -4.40 -9.83 18.32
CA PHE A 38 -3.62 -8.68 17.83
C PHE A 38 -4.49 -7.42 17.74
N ARG A 39 -5.71 -7.55 17.23
CA ARG A 39 -6.68 -6.46 17.13
C ARG A 39 -6.97 -5.83 18.49
N GLU A 40 -7.18 -6.62 19.55
CA GLU A 40 -7.39 -6.11 20.91
C GLU A 40 -6.22 -5.22 21.37
N TYR A 41 -4.97 -5.71 21.22
CA TYR A 41 -3.79 -4.96 21.62
C TYR A 41 -3.54 -3.70 20.75
N ALA A 42 -3.80 -3.77 19.44
CA ALA A 42 -3.68 -2.63 18.54
C ALA A 42 -4.67 -1.52 18.90
N LEU A 43 -5.95 -1.85 19.10
CA LEU A 43 -6.98 -0.88 19.48
C LEU A 43 -6.73 -0.29 20.87
N LYS A 44 -6.21 -1.09 21.81
CA LYS A 44 -5.78 -0.57 23.11
C LYS A 44 -4.66 0.47 22.99
N LEU A 45 -3.70 0.22 22.10
CA LEU A 45 -2.62 1.18 21.83
C LEU A 45 -3.18 2.45 21.17
N CYS A 46 -4.02 2.32 20.13
CA CYS A 46 -4.65 3.46 19.46
C CYS A 46 -5.38 4.37 20.45
N ARG A 47 -6.23 3.80 21.31
CA ARG A 47 -6.94 4.58 22.34
C ARG A 47 -6.00 5.25 23.33
N ALA A 48 -4.97 4.54 23.81
CA ALA A 48 -4.00 5.10 24.75
C ALA A 48 -3.21 6.27 24.12
N MET A 49 -2.84 6.17 22.85
CA MET A 49 -2.17 7.25 22.11
C MET A 49 -3.10 8.44 21.90
N ALA A 50 -4.34 8.20 21.47
CA ALA A 50 -5.32 9.26 21.25
C ALA A 50 -5.62 10.05 22.56
N GLU A 51 -5.82 9.36 23.68
CA GLU A 51 -6.01 10.01 24.98
C GLU A 51 -4.78 10.81 25.41
N HIS A 52 -3.56 10.28 25.16
CA HIS A 52 -2.33 10.98 25.54
C HIS A 52 -2.12 12.27 24.75
N TYR A 53 -2.47 12.28 23.46
CA TYR A 53 -2.25 13.42 22.57
C TYR A 53 -3.47 14.31 22.36
N LYS A 54 -4.61 13.98 22.96
CA LYS A 54 -5.84 14.76 22.88
C LYS A 54 -5.62 16.23 23.27
N GLY A 55 -6.00 17.11 22.35
CA GLY A 55 -5.84 18.55 22.53
C GLY A 55 -4.40 19.09 22.43
N ASN A 56 -3.46 18.26 21.98
CA ASN A 56 -2.10 18.74 21.68
C ASN A 56 -2.12 19.53 20.36
N PRO A 57 -1.79 20.83 20.36
CA PRO A 57 -1.90 21.68 19.16
C PRO A 57 -0.85 21.37 18.08
N TYR A 58 0.13 20.52 18.38
CA TYR A 58 1.17 20.11 17.43
C TYR A 58 0.84 18.79 16.72
N VAL A 59 -0.23 18.11 17.12
CA VAL A 59 -0.73 16.93 16.41
C VAL A 59 -1.80 17.41 15.43
N VAL A 60 -1.52 17.25 14.13
CA VAL A 60 -2.37 17.78 13.06
C VAL A 60 -3.13 16.69 12.30
N ALA A 61 -2.69 15.45 12.38
CA ALA A 61 -3.31 14.30 11.75
C ALA A 61 -2.81 12.99 12.40
N TRP A 62 -3.52 11.89 12.16
CA TRP A 62 -3.06 10.54 12.46
C TRP A 62 -2.65 9.82 11.17
N HIS A 63 -1.44 9.30 11.16
CA HIS A 63 -1.00 8.27 10.22
C HIS A 63 -1.18 6.91 10.89
N VAL A 64 -2.24 6.20 10.49
CA VAL A 64 -2.67 4.96 11.12
C VAL A 64 -1.89 3.79 10.55
N SER A 65 -0.97 3.24 11.35
CA SER A 65 -0.05 2.18 10.95
C SER A 65 0.75 2.52 9.67
N ASN A 66 1.54 1.61 9.15
CA ASN A 66 2.41 1.84 8.00
C ASN A 66 2.23 0.74 6.97
N GLU A 67 1.99 1.12 5.70
CA GLU A 67 2.02 0.26 4.52
C GLU A 67 1.26 -1.07 4.69
N TYR A 68 -0.02 -1.03 5.06
CA TYR A 68 -0.83 -2.23 5.23
C TYR A 68 -0.64 -3.22 4.08
N GLY A 69 -0.34 -4.49 4.42
CA GLY A 69 -0.17 -5.55 3.44
C GLY A 69 1.20 -5.61 2.76
N CYS A 70 2.14 -4.73 3.10
CA CYS A 70 3.48 -4.76 2.51
C CYS A 70 4.19 -6.11 2.72
N HIS A 71 4.01 -6.74 3.89
CA HIS A 71 4.64 -8.02 4.23
C HIS A 71 3.65 -9.11 4.65
N ASN A 72 2.42 -8.75 5.04
CA ASN A 72 1.39 -9.66 5.52
C ASN A 72 0.12 -9.65 4.64
N ARG A 73 0.27 -9.40 3.36
CA ARG A 73 -0.82 -9.32 2.39
C ARG A 73 -1.71 -10.56 2.41
N PHE A 74 -1.10 -11.74 2.46
CA PHE A 74 -1.80 -13.03 2.45
C PHE A 74 -1.51 -13.81 3.72
N ASP A 75 -2.56 -14.14 4.45
CA ASP A 75 -2.47 -14.99 5.64
C ASP A 75 -3.23 -16.30 5.39
N TYR A 76 -2.57 -17.43 5.62
CA TYR A 76 -3.12 -18.77 5.44
C TYR A 76 -3.34 -19.49 6.78
N SER A 77 -3.50 -18.72 7.85
CA SER A 77 -3.79 -19.23 9.18
C SER A 77 -5.23 -19.71 9.32
N GLU A 78 -5.51 -20.37 10.43
CA GLU A 78 -6.85 -20.84 10.79
C GLU A 78 -7.84 -19.69 10.96
N ASP A 79 -7.39 -18.55 11.52
CA ASP A 79 -8.22 -17.35 11.67
C ASP A 79 -8.60 -16.79 10.29
N ALA A 80 -7.63 -16.73 9.36
CA ALA A 80 -7.88 -16.29 7.99
C ALA A 80 -8.78 -17.25 7.22
N GLU A 81 -8.64 -18.57 7.44
CA GLU A 81 -9.52 -19.58 6.83
C GLU A 81 -10.96 -19.39 7.26
N HIS A 82 -11.24 -19.24 8.56
CA HIS A 82 -12.59 -18.99 9.06
C HIS A 82 -13.15 -17.66 8.56
N ALA A 83 -12.34 -16.60 8.56
CA ALA A 83 -12.75 -15.30 8.06
C ALA A 83 -13.06 -15.34 6.53
N PHE A 84 -12.28 -16.08 5.75
CA PHE A 84 -12.52 -16.28 4.33
C PHE A 84 -13.80 -17.07 4.04
N GLN A 85 -14.11 -18.10 4.85
CA GLN A 85 -15.36 -18.82 4.78
C GLN A 85 -16.56 -17.89 5.00
N GLN A 86 -16.52 -17.04 6.03
CA GLN A 86 -17.55 -16.04 6.31
C GLN A 86 -17.67 -15.01 5.20
N TRP A 87 -16.57 -14.49 4.68
CA TRP A 87 -16.55 -13.57 3.55
C TRP A 87 -17.21 -14.18 2.30
N CYS A 88 -16.92 -15.45 2.00
CA CYS A 88 -17.59 -16.17 0.90
C CYS A 88 -19.10 -16.35 1.16
N GLU A 89 -19.52 -16.63 2.39
CA GLU A 89 -20.92 -16.75 2.74
C GLU A 89 -21.66 -15.42 2.57
N GLU A 90 -21.08 -14.33 3.02
CA GLU A 90 -21.64 -12.98 2.86
C GLU A 90 -21.73 -12.56 1.39
N ARG A 91 -20.70 -12.88 0.58
CA ARG A 91 -20.65 -12.50 -0.82
C ARG A 91 -21.59 -13.32 -1.72
N TYR A 92 -21.70 -14.61 -1.49
CA TYR A 92 -22.38 -15.55 -2.37
C TYR A 92 -23.73 -16.06 -1.84
N GLY A 93 -23.95 -16.00 -0.55
CA GLY A 93 -25.17 -16.45 0.12
C GLY A 93 -25.36 -17.96 0.16
N THR A 94 -24.88 -18.73 -0.82
CA THR A 94 -24.96 -20.21 -0.86
C THR A 94 -23.68 -20.84 -1.37
N ILE A 95 -23.39 -22.06 -0.89
CA ILE A 95 -22.22 -22.80 -1.37
C ILE A 95 -22.33 -23.19 -2.85
N ASP A 96 -23.54 -23.38 -3.36
CA ASP A 96 -23.74 -23.64 -4.79
C ASP A 96 -23.37 -22.44 -5.64
N ALA A 97 -23.63 -21.21 -5.19
CA ALA A 97 -23.20 -20.00 -5.89
C ALA A 97 -21.67 -19.86 -5.91
N VAL A 98 -20.97 -20.22 -4.83
CA VAL A 98 -19.49 -20.30 -4.81
C VAL A 98 -19.00 -21.34 -5.83
N ASN A 99 -19.60 -22.54 -5.81
CA ASN A 99 -19.25 -23.62 -6.75
C ASN A 99 -19.40 -23.20 -8.21
N ASP A 100 -20.50 -22.49 -8.51
CA ASP A 100 -20.76 -22.00 -9.87
C ASP A 100 -19.78 -20.89 -10.27
N ALA A 101 -19.51 -19.92 -9.38
CA ALA A 101 -18.57 -18.83 -9.63
C ALA A 101 -17.13 -19.32 -9.83
N TRP A 102 -16.67 -20.31 -9.07
CA TRP A 102 -15.32 -20.86 -9.17
C TRP A 102 -15.22 -22.02 -10.19
N GLY A 103 -16.34 -22.53 -10.71
CA GLY A 103 -16.35 -23.64 -11.65
C GLY A 103 -15.81 -24.95 -11.03
N THR A 104 -16.20 -25.24 -9.79
CA THR A 104 -15.63 -26.35 -8.99
C THR A 104 -16.08 -27.75 -9.43
N ALA A 105 -17.01 -27.87 -10.36
CA ALA A 105 -17.39 -29.17 -10.97
C ALA A 105 -16.26 -29.74 -11.86
N PHE A 106 -15.04 -29.69 -11.35
CA PHE A 106 -13.81 -30.06 -12.04
C PHE A 106 -12.80 -30.59 -11.02
N TRP A 107 -12.16 -31.73 -11.28
CA TRP A 107 -11.17 -32.37 -10.41
C TRP A 107 -11.60 -32.55 -8.95
N ALA A 108 -12.88 -32.87 -8.74
CA ALA A 108 -13.47 -33.07 -7.41
C ALA A 108 -13.31 -31.86 -6.45
N GLN A 109 -13.31 -30.65 -6.99
CA GLN A 109 -13.18 -29.43 -6.17
C GLN A 109 -14.55 -28.93 -5.62
N ARG A 110 -15.70 -29.57 -6.03
CA ARG A 110 -17.03 -29.17 -5.56
C ARG A 110 -17.13 -29.29 -4.04
N MET A 111 -17.64 -28.24 -3.41
CA MET A 111 -17.86 -28.16 -1.98
C MET A 111 -19.35 -28.30 -1.66
N ASN A 112 -19.70 -28.82 -0.48
CA ASN A 112 -21.06 -29.01 0.01
C ASN A 112 -21.42 -28.03 1.13
N ASP A 113 -20.41 -27.44 1.77
CA ASP A 113 -20.58 -26.52 2.89
C ASP A 113 -19.47 -25.48 2.89
N PHE A 114 -19.73 -24.29 3.42
CA PHE A 114 -18.72 -23.21 3.52
C PHE A 114 -17.49 -23.62 4.33
N SER A 115 -17.64 -24.50 5.31
CA SER A 115 -16.51 -25.04 6.10
C SER A 115 -15.51 -25.89 5.30
N GLU A 116 -15.86 -26.29 4.07
CA GLU A 116 -14.94 -26.98 3.14
C GLU A 116 -14.07 -25.99 2.33
N ILE A 117 -14.34 -24.68 2.44
CA ILE A 117 -13.52 -23.66 1.79
C ILE A 117 -12.22 -23.50 2.58
N VAL A 118 -11.08 -23.65 1.89
CA VAL A 118 -9.75 -23.38 2.44
C VAL A 118 -9.05 -22.31 1.59
N PRO A 119 -8.18 -21.47 2.15
CA PRO A 119 -7.34 -20.56 1.38
C PRO A 119 -6.60 -21.27 0.24
N PRO A 120 -6.23 -20.60 -0.85
CA PRO A 120 -5.50 -21.19 -1.98
C PRO A 120 -4.06 -21.52 -1.59
N ARG A 121 -3.87 -22.59 -0.80
CA ARG A 121 -2.59 -23.06 -0.27
C ARG A 121 -1.72 -23.64 -1.37
N PHE A 122 -0.43 -23.80 -1.10
CA PHE A 122 0.51 -24.48 -2.00
C PHE A 122 0.05 -25.92 -2.31
N ILE A 123 -0.10 -26.24 -3.60
CA ILE A 123 -0.61 -27.55 -4.09
C ILE A 123 0.45 -28.41 -4.76
N GLY A 124 1.73 -28.09 -4.59
CA GLY A 124 2.85 -28.84 -5.19
C GLY A 124 3.12 -28.48 -6.66
N ASP A 125 2.07 -28.32 -7.47
CA ASP A 125 2.14 -27.74 -8.82
C ASP A 125 1.24 -26.50 -8.87
N GLY A 126 1.83 -25.32 -8.67
CA GLY A 126 1.13 -24.05 -8.60
C GLY A 126 0.43 -23.62 -9.89
N ASN A 127 0.66 -24.32 -11.02
CA ASN A 127 0.14 -23.93 -12.33
C ASN A 127 -1.36 -24.17 -12.51
N PHE A 128 -2.01 -24.89 -11.60
CA PHE A 128 -3.42 -25.29 -11.72
C PHE A 128 -4.29 -24.81 -10.55
N MET A 129 -3.87 -23.78 -9.84
CA MET A 129 -4.70 -23.13 -8.83
C MET A 129 -5.99 -22.62 -9.48
N ASN A 130 -7.14 -22.81 -8.82
CA ASN A 130 -8.42 -22.30 -9.28
C ASN A 130 -8.39 -20.75 -9.34
N PRO A 131 -8.55 -20.12 -10.53
CA PRO A 131 -8.39 -18.69 -10.68
C PRO A 131 -9.48 -17.87 -9.97
N GLY A 132 -10.73 -18.36 -9.95
CA GLY A 132 -11.82 -17.68 -9.23
C GLY A 132 -11.58 -17.66 -7.73
N LYS A 133 -11.18 -18.79 -7.15
CA LYS A 133 -10.81 -18.89 -5.74
C LYS A 133 -9.60 -17.98 -5.39
N LEU A 134 -8.61 -17.94 -6.26
CA LEU A 134 -7.42 -17.11 -6.06
C LEU A 134 -7.76 -15.61 -6.07
N LEU A 135 -8.60 -15.19 -7.04
CA LEU A 135 -9.08 -13.81 -7.11
C LEU A 135 -9.88 -13.41 -5.86
N ASP A 136 -10.81 -14.27 -5.42
CA ASP A 136 -11.60 -14.00 -4.22
C ASP A 136 -10.74 -13.98 -2.95
N PHE A 137 -9.69 -14.78 -2.87
CA PHE A 137 -8.77 -14.71 -1.75
C PHE A 137 -7.96 -13.41 -1.72
N LYS A 138 -7.61 -12.85 -2.89
CA LYS A 138 -6.99 -11.53 -3.00
C LYS A 138 -7.95 -10.42 -2.56
N ARG A 139 -9.21 -10.47 -3.00
CA ARG A 139 -10.29 -9.56 -2.54
C ARG A 139 -10.46 -9.62 -1.03
N PHE A 140 -10.68 -10.82 -0.50
CA PHE A 140 -10.78 -11.06 0.94
C PHE A 140 -9.57 -10.50 1.71
N SER A 141 -8.36 -10.70 1.21
CA SER A 141 -7.14 -10.24 1.88
C SER A 141 -7.08 -8.71 1.95
N SER A 142 -7.47 -8.00 0.88
CA SER A 142 -7.61 -6.54 0.87
C SER A 142 -8.70 -6.09 1.85
N ASP A 143 -9.86 -6.72 1.85
CA ASP A 143 -10.99 -6.40 2.73
C ASP A 143 -10.66 -6.65 4.21
N ALA A 144 -9.95 -7.72 4.53
CA ALA A 144 -9.54 -8.05 5.90
C ALA A 144 -8.57 -7.00 6.47
N LEU A 145 -7.59 -6.56 5.67
CA LEU A 145 -6.69 -5.48 6.05
C LEU A 145 -7.43 -4.14 6.18
N LYS A 146 -8.36 -3.83 5.25
CA LYS A 146 -9.19 -2.63 5.32
C LYS A 146 -10.05 -2.61 6.60
N ALA A 147 -10.69 -3.73 6.94
CA ALA A 147 -11.47 -3.85 8.17
C ALA A 147 -10.62 -3.68 9.44
N PHE A 148 -9.33 -4.05 9.37
CA PHE A 148 -8.40 -3.79 10.46
C PHE A 148 -8.05 -2.30 10.56
N TYR A 149 -7.72 -1.65 9.44
CA TYR A 149 -7.49 -0.20 9.36
C TYR A 149 -8.68 0.60 9.90
N ILE A 150 -9.90 0.29 9.43
CA ILE A 150 -11.14 0.94 9.87
C ILE A 150 -11.28 0.87 11.39
N ALA A 151 -10.99 -0.29 11.99
CA ALA A 151 -11.08 -0.43 13.44
C ALA A 151 -10.05 0.42 14.20
N GLU A 152 -8.81 0.54 13.71
CA GLU A 152 -7.79 1.42 14.31
C GLU A 152 -8.16 2.90 14.11
N ARG A 153 -8.61 3.29 12.90
CA ARG A 153 -9.12 4.62 12.58
C ARG A 153 -10.26 5.02 13.53
N ASP A 154 -11.27 4.20 13.64
CA ASP A 154 -12.46 4.49 14.47
C ASP A 154 -12.10 4.62 15.95
N ALA A 155 -11.17 3.80 16.44
CA ALA A 155 -10.68 3.91 17.81
C ALA A 155 -9.93 5.22 18.10
N LEU A 156 -9.26 5.80 17.10
CA LEU A 156 -8.64 7.12 17.20
C LEU A 156 -9.67 8.24 17.07
N ALA A 157 -10.58 8.15 16.09
CA ALA A 157 -11.63 9.13 15.84
C ALA A 157 -12.61 9.28 17.01
N GLU A 158 -12.91 8.20 17.74
CA GLU A 158 -13.74 8.23 18.94
C GLU A 158 -13.21 9.23 19.98
N ILE A 159 -11.91 9.41 20.07
CA ILE A 159 -11.24 10.23 21.10
C ILE A 159 -10.82 11.59 20.57
N THR A 160 -10.43 11.66 19.31
CA THR A 160 -9.92 12.85 18.62
C THR A 160 -10.64 13.09 17.29
N PRO A 161 -11.97 13.35 17.30
CA PRO A 161 -12.78 13.41 16.08
C PRO A 161 -12.44 14.57 15.13
N ASP A 162 -11.72 15.57 15.61
CA ASP A 162 -11.35 16.74 14.81
C ASP A 162 -10.01 16.58 14.07
N LEU A 163 -9.30 15.46 14.31
CA LEU A 163 -8.02 15.19 13.64
C LEU A 163 -8.24 14.28 12.42
N PRO A 164 -7.79 14.70 11.23
CA PRO A 164 -7.88 13.85 10.04
C PRO A 164 -7.00 12.61 10.18
N LEU A 165 -7.45 11.51 9.55
CA LEU A 165 -6.81 10.21 9.59
C LEU A 165 -6.46 9.73 8.19
N THR A 166 -5.26 9.22 8.03
CA THR A 166 -4.77 8.61 6.79
C THR A 166 -3.92 7.38 7.08
N THR A 167 -3.59 6.65 6.05
CA THR A 167 -2.49 5.67 6.02
C THR A 167 -1.82 5.72 4.66
N ASN A 168 -0.55 5.36 4.60
CA ASN A 168 0.21 5.41 3.37
C ASN A 168 -0.10 4.22 2.45
N PHE A 169 -0.47 4.53 1.22
CA PHE A 169 -0.65 3.58 0.13
C PHE A 169 0.70 3.30 -0.56
N MET A 170 0.75 2.25 -1.37
CA MET A 170 1.92 1.89 -2.17
C MET A 170 1.53 1.82 -3.66
N VAL A 171 0.83 2.85 -4.13
CA VAL A 171 0.37 2.93 -5.52
C VAL A 171 1.56 3.14 -6.43
N SER A 172 1.78 2.20 -7.34
CA SER A 172 2.88 2.24 -8.31
C SER A 172 2.54 1.45 -9.57
N ALA A 173 3.37 1.57 -10.60
CA ALA A 173 3.27 0.75 -11.82
C ALA A 173 3.83 -0.68 -11.65
N SER A 174 4.22 -1.09 -10.45
CA SER A 174 4.86 -2.40 -10.20
C SER A 174 3.93 -3.47 -9.62
N GLY A 175 2.63 -3.21 -9.60
CA GLY A 175 1.61 -4.10 -9.08
C GLY A 175 1.00 -3.63 -7.77
N SER A 176 -0.20 -4.11 -7.47
CA SER A 176 -1.02 -3.62 -6.36
C SER A 176 -1.16 -4.64 -5.26
N VAL A 177 -0.89 -4.19 -4.04
CA VAL A 177 -1.05 -5.00 -2.83
C VAL A 177 -2.52 -5.05 -2.41
N LEU A 178 -3.22 -3.91 -2.49
CA LEU A 178 -4.60 -3.70 -2.05
C LEU A 178 -5.41 -3.03 -3.17
N ASP A 179 -6.72 -3.03 -3.05
CA ASP A 179 -7.60 -2.20 -3.89
C ASP A 179 -7.61 -0.77 -3.34
N TYR A 180 -6.67 0.04 -3.79
CA TYR A 180 -6.50 1.40 -3.27
C TYR A 180 -7.63 2.35 -3.67
N ASP A 181 -8.42 2.05 -4.72
CA ASP A 181 -9.59 2.84 -5.04
C ASP A 181 -10.67 2.70 -3.95
N ASP A 182 -10.93 1.46 -3.51
CA ASP A 182 -11.84 1.15 -2.41
C ASP A 182 -11.31 1.65 -1.04
N TRP A 183 -9.99 1.58 -0.82
CA TRP A 183 -9.37 2.12 0.39
C TRP A 183 -9.37 3.66 0.43
N GLY A 184 -9.34 4.32 -0.73
CA GLY A 184 -9.35 5.78 -0.84
C GLY A 184 -10.58 6.44 -0.24
N ASP A 185 -11.70 5.73 -0.22
CA ASP A 185 -12.95 6.22 0.37
C ASP A 185 -12.96 6.15 1.92
N GLU A 186 -11.97 5.47 2.52
CA GLU A 186 -11.89 5.27 3.98
C GLU A 186 -10.88 6.20 4.68
N VAL A 187 -10.16 7.03 3.95
CA VAL A 187 -9.17 7.99 4.48
C VAL A 187 -9.66 9.42 4.33
N ASP A 188 -9.31 10.29 5.27
CA ASP A 188 -9.66 11.72 5.17
C ASP A 188 -8.85 12.46 4.11
N PHE A 189 -7.66 11.97 3.80
CA PHE A 189 -6.84 12.38 2.66
C PHE A 189 -5.95 11.22 2.22
N VAL A 190 -5.77 11.09 0.92
CA VAL A 190 -4.92 10.04 0.35
C VAL A 190 -3.46 10.38 0.58
N SER A 191 -2.68 9.39 1.01
CA SER A 191 -1.23 9.49 1.07
C SER A 191 -0.57 8.28 0.43
N ASN A 192 0.56 8.46 -0.23
CA ASN A 192 1.22 7.43 -1.02
C ASN A 192 2.73 7.40 -0.79
N ASP A 193 3.30 6.21 -0.81
CA ASP A 193 4.74 5.98 -0.81
C ASP A 193 5.18 5.66 -2.24
N HIS A 194 6.21 6.33 -2.72
CA HIS A 194 6.65 6.12 -4.08
C HIS A 194 8.17 5.98 -4.19
N TYR A 195 8.60 4.75 -4.44
CA TYR A 195 10.00 4.36 -4.57
C TYR A 195 10.25 3.69 -5.92
N PHE A 196 10.38 4.47 -6.97
CA PHE A 196 10.71 3.97 -8.31
C PHE A 196 12.21 3.68 -8.50
N ILE A 197 12.56 2.95 -9.55
CA ILE A 197 13.96 2.69 -9.91
C ILE A 197 14.46 3.87 -10.76
N PRO A 198 15.51 4.61 -10.34
CA PRO A 198 16.09 5.67 -11.15
C PRO A 198 16.59 5.15 -12.50
N GLY A 199 16.17 5.78 -13.60
CA GLY A 199 16.53 5.39 -14.97
C GLY A 199 15.81 6.25 -16.01
N GLU A 200 15.91 5.90 -17.29
CA GLU A 200 15.30 6.69 -18.38
C GLU A 200 13.76 6.70 -18.31
N ALA A 201 13.14 5.58 -17.96
CA ALA A 201 11.67 5.42 -17.91
C ALA A 201 11.04 5.83 -16.56
N HIS A 202 11.82 6.25 -15.58
CA HIS A 202 11.27 6.51 -14.22
C HIS A 202 10.27 7.68 -14.16
N LEU A 203 10.38 8.67 -15.04
CA LEU A 203 9.42 9.79 -15.10
C LEU A 203 8.06 9.37 -15.61
N ASP A 204 7.99 8.39 -16.50
CA ASP A 204 6.72 7.83 -16.97
C ASP A 204 6.03 7.06 -15.85
N GLU A 205 6.79 6.25 -15.11
CA GLU A 205 6.30 5.54 -13.93
C GLU A 205 5.82 6.54 -12.86
N LEU A 206 6.63 7.56 -12.56
CA LEU A 206 6.28 8.59 -11.60
C LEU A 206 4.97 9.28 -11.98
N ALA A 207 4.86 9.76 -13.22
CA ALA A 207 3.69 10.48 -13.68
C ALA A 207 2.43 9.61 -13.71
N PHE A 208 2.54 8.36 -14.18
CA PHE A 208 1.43 7.41 -14.16
C PHE A 208 0.95 7.11 -12.75
N SER A 209 1.87 6.76 -11.84
CA SER A 209 1.53 6.43 -10.45
C SER A 209 0.93 7.64 -9.72
N ALA A 210 1.51 8.84 -9.89
CA ALA A 210 0.98 10.06 -9.29
C ALA A 210 -0.41 10.44 -9.86
N SER A 211 -0.65 10.23 -11.17
CA SER A 211 -1.97 10.42 -11.78
C SER A 211 -3.00 9.43 -11.24
N LEU A 212 -2.59 8.18 -11.00
CA LEU A 212 -3.46 7.18 -10.39
C LEU A 212 -3.81 7.56 -8.96
N VAL A 213 -2.84 8.03 -8.16
CA VAL A 213 -3.08 8.54 -6.80
C VAL A 213 -4.04 9.73 -6.80
N ASP A 214 -3.87 10.68 -7.73
CA ASP A 214 -4.77 11.83 -7.89
C ASP A 214 -6.21 11.37 -8.27
N GLY A 215 -6.32 10.29 -9.06
CA GLY A 215 -7.61 9.65 -9.35
C GLY A 215 -8.26 9.03 -8.10
N ILE A 216 -7.50 8.29 -7.30
CA ILE A 216 -7.93 7.71 -6.01
C ILE A 216 -8.34 8.81 -5.04
N ALA A 217 -7.60 9.91 -4.98
CA ALA A 217 -7.92 11.09 -4.17
C ALA A 217 -9.12 11.89 -4.70
N ARG A 218 -9.80 11.45 -5.77
CA ARG A 218 -10.94 12.15 -6.38
C ARG A 218 -10.62 13.60 -6.76
N LYS A 219 -9.36 13.87 -7.12
CA LYS A 219 -8.80 15.19 -7.44
C LYS A 219 -8.64 16.12 -6.23
N ASP A 220 -8.77 15.61 -5.03
CA ASP A 220 -8.35 16.35 -3.83
C ASP A 220 -6.83 16.28 -3.66
N PRO A 221 -6.21 17.27 -3.02
CA PRO A 221 -4.77 17.24 -2.73
C PRO A 221 -4.38 15.99 -1.94
N TRP A 222 -3.30 15.36 -2.34
CA TRP A 222 -2.78 14.13 -1.72
C TRP A 222 -1.36 14.32 -1.18
N PHE A 223 -0.89 13.44 -0.31
CA PHE A 223 0.45 13.53 0.27
C PHE A 223 1.37 12.46 -0.30
N LEU A 224 2.55 12.87 -0.79
CA LEU A 224 3.67 11.94 -0.95
C LEU A 224 4.24 11.68 0.45
N MET A 225 3.76 10.59 1.09
CA MET A 225 4.06 10.31 2.50
C MET A 225 5.46 9.74 2.67
N GLU A 226 5.92 8.92 1.71
CA GLU A 226 7.27 8.44 1.70
C GLU A 226 7.91 8.53 0.31
N HIS A 227 9.15 9.00 0.31
CA HIS A 227 10.03 9.02 -0.85
C HIS A 227 11.48 8.93 -0.38
N SER A 228 12.39 8.47 -1.23
CA SER A 228 13.82 8.43 -0.89
C SER A 228 14.53 9.71 -1.29
N THR A 229 15.42 10.18 -0.43
CA THR A 229 16.32 11.31 -0.79
C THR A 229 17.41 10.91 -1.78
N SER A 230 17.78 9.62 -1.81
CA SER A 230 18.74 9.02 -2.75
C SER A 230 18.49 7.52 -2.87
N ALA A 231 19.49 6.66 -2.61
CA ALA A 231 19.36 5.22 -2.72
C ALA A 231 18.46 4.62 -1.62
N VAL A 232 17.66 3.64 -1.96
CA VAL A 232 17.02 2.70 -1.03
C VAL A 232 18.01 1.60 -0.63
N ASN A 233 17.58 0.56 0.12
CA ASN A 233 18.51 -0.48 0.57
C ASN A 233 17.97 -1.92 0.42
N TRP A 234 16.83 -2.11 -0.25
CA TRP A 234 16.15 -3.42 -0.37
C TRP A 234 16.18 -4.02 -1.77
N ARG A 235 16.80 -3.34 -2.75
CA ARG A 235 16.93 -3.86 -4.13
C ARG A 235 18.26 -4.59 -4.30
N GLU A 236 18.34 -5.43 -5.31
CA GLU A 236 19.60 -6.07 -5.71
C GLU A 236 20.71 -5.04 -6.00
N ILE A 237 20.34 -3.95 -6.72
CA ILE A 237 21.20 -2.79 -6.95
C ILE A 237 20.47 -1.53 -6.51
N ASN A 238 21.04 -0.82 -5.53
CA ASN A 238 20.45 0.39 -4.98
C ASN A 238 21.11 1.61 -5.62
N TYR A 239 20.50 2.11 -6.70
CA TYR A 239 21.00 3.29 -7.41
C TYR A 239 20.78 4.55 -6.59
N ARG A 240 21.80 5.40 -6.54
CA ARG A 240 21.68 6.76 -6.00
C ARG A 240 20.93 7.64 -7.01
N LYS A 241 20.31 8.69 -6.52
CA LYS A 241 19.81 9.77 -7.37
C LYS A 241 20.98 10.62 -7.88
N GLU A 242 20.90 11.06 -9.13
CA GLU A 242 21.83 12.01 -9.70
C GLU A 242 21.60 13.43 -9.14
N PRO A 243 22.60 14.33 -9.20
CA PRO A 243 22.42 15.72 -8.76
C PRO A 243 21.20 16.38 -9.41
N GLY A 244 20.37 17.04 -8.59
CA GLY A 244 19.11 17.68 -9.02
C GLY A 244 17.93 16.72 -9.22
N GLN A 245 18.15 15.40 -9.23
CA GLN A 245 17.06 14.43 -9.42
C GLN A 245 16.08 14.42 -8.26
N LEU A 246 16.55 14.58 -7.02
CA LEU A 246 15.69 14.69 -5.85
C LEU A 246 14.69 15.84 -5.99
N VAL A 247 15.16 17.02 -6.35
CA VAL A 247 14.35 18.24 -6.53
C VAL A 247 13.38 18.05 -7.67
N ARG A 248 13.85 17.59 -8.84
CA ARG A 248 13.00 17.35 -10.01
C ARG A 248 11.88 16.36 -9.72
N ASP A 249 12.20 15.21 -9.14
CA ASP A 249 11.23 14.14 -8.89
C ASP A 249 10.19 14.57 -7.84
N SER A 250 10.61 15.32 -6.83
CA SER A 250 9.70 15.87 -5.81
C SER A 250 8.77 16.92 -6.38
N LEU A 251 9.29 17.86 -7.19
CA LEU A 251 8.47 18.87 -7.86
C LEU A 251 7.54 18.24 -8.91
N ALA A 252 7.94 17.13 -9.54
CA ALA A 252 7.06 16.39 -10.44
C ALA A 252 5.84 15.82 -9.70
N HIS A 253 5.99 15.27 -8.47
CA HIS A 253 4.85 14.86 -7.66
C HIS A 253 3.94 16.04 -7.29
N VAL A 254 4.52 17.18 -6.93
CA VAL A 254 3.73 18.41 -6.67
C VAL A 254 2.97 18.85 -7.92
N ALA A 255 3.61 18.84 -9.09
CA ALA A 255 2.95 19.13 -10.36
C ALA A 255 1.84 18.12 -10.73
N MET A 256 1.84 16.95 -10.15
CA MET A 256 0.83 15.90 -10.30
C MET A 256 -0.17 15.86 -9.11
N GLY A 257 -0.26 16.93 -8.31
CA GLY A 257 -1.28 17.12 -7.28
C GLY A 257 -0.87 16.80 -5.84
N ALA A 258 0.39 16.41 -5.60
CA ALA A 258 0.86 16.24 -4.24
C ALA A 258 0.99 17.59 -3.51
N ASP A 259 0.36 17.71 -2.34
CA ASP A 259 0.35 18.90 -1.50
C ASP A 259 1.41 18.88 -0.39
N ALA A 260 2.01 17.72 -0.17
CA ALA A 260 3.15 17.53 0.73
C ALA A 260 4.13 16.50 0.16
N VAL A 261 5.41 16.69 0.49
CA VAL A 261 6.50 15.75 0.15
C VAL A 261 7.23 15.39 1.42
N CYS A 262 7.09 14.14 1.84
CA CYS A 262 7.76 13.58 3.01
C CYS A 262 8.81 12.54 2.57
N TYR A 263 9.84 12.37 3.40
CA TYR A 263 10.92 11.45 3.08
C TYR A 263 11.15 10.42 4.18
N PHE A 264 11.32 9.20 3.80
CA PHE A 264 12.00 8.22 4.60
C PHE A 264 13.51 8.37 4.34
N GLN A 265 14.32 8.87 5.28
CA GLN A 265 13.99 9.25 6.65
C GLN A 265 14.68 10.58 7.00
N TRP A 266 14.37 11.17 8.16
CA TRP A 266 15.03 12.41 8.60
C TRP A 266 16.54 12.23 8.75
N ARG A 267 16.98 11.25 9.54
CA ARG A 267 18.39 10.98 9.79
C ARG A 267 18.72 9.52 9.53
N GLN A 268 19.77 9.28 8.77
CA GLN A 268 20.22 7.94 8.41
C GLN A 268 20.53 7.09 9.65
N SER A 269 19.91 5.88 9.73
CA SER A 269 20.06 4.95 10.84
C SER A 269 21.51 4.49 11.01
N LYS A 270 21.98 4.47 12.26
CA LYS A 270 23.34 4.01 12.58
C LYS A 270 23.52 2.50 12.43
N ALA A 271 22.44 1.75 12.62
CA ALA A 271 22.42 0.29 12.63
C ALA A 271 21.01 -0.21 12.27
N GLY A 272 20.84 -1.52 12.14
CA GLY A 272 19.57 -2.15 11.79
C GLY A 272 19.44 -2.40 10.29
N ALA A 273 18.28 -2.94 9.89
CA ALA A 273 18.03 -3.36 8.52
C ALA A 273 18.10 -2.19 7.51
N GLU A 274 17.76 -0.97 7.95
CA GLU A 274 17.69 0.23 7.11
C GLU A 274 18.92 1.17 7.25
N LYS A 275 20.03 0.64 7.77
CA LYS A 275 21.28 1.39 7.94
C LYS A 275 21.77 2.07 6.64
N PHE A 276 21.57 1.44 5.52
CA PHE A 276 22.04 1.90 4.21
C PHE A 276 20.96 2.62 3.39
N HIS A 277 19.74 2.75 3.91
CA HIS A 277 18.76 3.62 3.30
C HIS A 277 19.18 5.08 3.40
N SER A 278 18.98 5.85 2.33
CA SER A 278 19.27 7.29 2.34
C SER A 278 18.39 8.05 3.34
N ALA A 279 18.80 9.26 3.68
CA ALA A 279 18.05 10.12 4.59
C ALA A 279 18.27 11.58 4.23
N MET A 280 17.41 12.48 4.75
CA MET A 280 17.62 13.92 4.62
C MET A 280 18.97 14.34 5.22
N VAL A 281 19.31 13.82 6.39
CA VAL A 281 20.63 13.96 7.01
C VAL A 281 21.38 12.62 6.93
N PRO A 282 22.23 12.39 5.92
CA PRO A 282 22.98 11.14 5.79
C PRO A 282 24.07 10.99 6.84
N HIS A 283 24.77 9.85 6.89
CA HIS A 283 25.89 9.63 7.81
C HIS A 283 27.01 10.68 7.66
N ALA A 284 27.18 11.25 6.46
CA ALA A 284 28.13 12.33 6.19
C ALA A 284 27.72 13.67 6.84
N GLY A 285 26.49 13.79 7.33
CA GLY A 285 25.99 14.97 8.03
C GLY A 285 25.47 16.07 7.11
N GLU A 286 25.33 17.26 7.68
CA GLU A 286 24.73 18.43 7.04
C GLU A 286 25.55 19.03 5.88
N ASP A 287 26.85 18.77 5.84
CA ASP A 287 27.71 19.21 4.74
C ASP A 287 27.58 18.36 3.46
N SER A 288 26.70 17.37 3.46
CA SER A 288 26.49 16.49 2.30
C SER A 288 25.73 17.19 1.16
N ALA A 289 25.90 16.71 -0.06
CA ALA A 289 25.13 17.18 -1.23
C ALA A 289 23.63 16.93 -1.03
N VAL A 290 23.26 15.74 -0.53
CA VAL A 290 21.85 15.39 -0.27
C VAL A 290 21.17 16.36 0.68
N PHE A 291 21.84 16.74 1.78
CA PHE A 291 21.24 17.70 2.72
C PHE A 291 21.07 19.09 2.11
N ARG A 292 22.03 19.54 1.28
CA ARG A 292 21.90 20.82 0.55
C ARG A 292 20.71 20.78 -0.45
N ASP A 293 20.58 19.68 -1.22
CA ASP A 293 19.45 19.50 -2.15
C ASP A 293 18.11 19.49 -1.40
N VAL A 294 18.05 18.89 -0.21
CA VAL A 294 16.84 18.91 0.66
C VAL A 294 16.52 20.32 1.14
N CYS A 295 17.53 21.11 1.54
CA CYS A 295 17.34 22.49 1.97
C CYS A 295 16.89 23.40 0.81
N GLU A 296 17.44 23.22 -0.39
CA GLU A 296 17.03 23.92 -1.60
C GLU A 296 15.58 23.61 -1.95
N LEU A 297 15.23 22.32 -1.99
CA LEU A 297 13.84 21.89 -2.23
C LEU A 297 12.87 22.49 -1.20
N GLY A 298 13.24 22.50 0.08
CA GLY A 298 12.40 23.10 1.13
C GLY A 298 12.15 24.59 0.88
N ALA A 299 13.16 25.33 0.40
CA ALA A 299 13.00 26.74 0.02
C ALA A 299 12.07 26.91 -1.20
N ASP A 300 12.21 26.06 -2.22
CA ASP A 300 11.36 26.09 -3.40
C ASP A 300 9.90 25.73 -3.08
N LEU A 301 9.67 24.72 -2.23
CA LEU A 301 8.32 24.35 -1.78
C LEU A 301 7.66 25.49 -0.98
N ASN A 302 8.38 26.15 -0.09
CA ASN A 302 7.86 27.34 0.62
C ASN A 302 7.47 28.45 -0.36
N LYS A 303 8.30 28.72 -1.37
CA LYS A 303 8.00 29.70 -2.40
C LYS A 303 6.74 29.34 -3.19
N LEU A 304 6.60 28.08 -3.61
CA LEU A 304 5.38 27.60 -4.29
C LEU A 304 4.14 27.73 -3.41
N SER A 305 4.27 27.46 -2.12
CA SER A 305 3.19 27.67 -1.14
C SER A 305 2.79 29.15 -1.05
N ASP A 306 3.76 30.06 -0.98
CA ASP A 306 3.52 31.53 -0.96
C ASP A 306 2.87 32.03 -2.26
N GLU A 307 3.13 31.36 -3.39
CA GLU A 307 2.51 31.63 -4.70
C GLU A 307 1.11 30.99 -4.84
N GLY A 308 0.62 30.27 -3.83
CA GLY A 308 -0.75 29.74 -3.78
C GLY A 308 -0.93 28.35 -4.42
N ILE A 309 0.13 27.57 -4.56
CA ILE A 309 0.05 26.18 -5.06
C ILE A 309 -0.54 25.26 -4.01
N LEU A 310 -0.25 25.49 -2.73
CA LEU A 310 -0.77 24.68 -1.62
C LEU A 310 -2.30 24.63 -1.64
N GLY A 311 -2.88 23.43 -1.55
CA GLY A 311 -4.31 23.18 -1.62
C GLY A 311 -4.90 23.32 -3.03
N SER A 312 -4.07 23.55 -4.06
CA SER A 312 -4.54 23.59 -5.44
C SER A 312 -4.91 22.20 -5.95
N ARG A 313 -5.75 22.18 -6.99
CA ARG A 313 -6.18 20.92 -7.62
C ARG A 313 -5.77 20.90 -9.08
N LEU A 314 -5.46 19.74 -9.60
CA LEU A 314 -5.20 19.58 -11.02
C LEU A 314 -6.43 19.95 -11.85
N ALA A 315 -6.20 20.56 -13.00
CA ALA A 315 -7.26 20.86 -13.95
C ALA A 315 -7.91 19.53 -14.41
N LYS A 316 -9.24 19.53 -14.56
CA LYS A 316 -9.99 18.37 -15.02
C LYS A 316 -9.53 17.96 -16.42
N SER A 317 -9.04 16.74 -16.53
CA SER A 317 -8.65 16.14 -17.81
C SER A 317 -9.86 15.84 -18.69
N ARG A 318 -9.65 15.87 -20.02
CA ARG A 318 -10.67 15.51 -21.02
C ARG A 318 -10.66 14.01 -21.36
N VAL A 319 -9.61 13.32 -20.96
CA VAL A 319 -9.39 11.89 -21.18
C VAL A 319 -9.19 11.24 -19.81
N ALA A 320 -9.72 10.03 -19.64
CA ALA A 320 -9.46 9.19 -18.49
C ALA A 320 -8.89 7.85 -18.98
N VAL A 321 -7.84 7.38 -18.33
CA VAL A 321 -7.34 6.02 -18.46
C VAL A 321 -7.86 5.22 -17.27
N VAL A 322 -8.58 4.14 -17.55
CA VAL A 322 -9.17 3.29 -16.49
C VAL A 322 -8.13 2.26 -16.05
N PHE A 323 -7.93 2.19 -14.74
CA PHE A 323 -7.16 1.14 -14.08
C PHE A 323 -8.08 0.41 -13.10
N ASP A 324 -8.02 -0.92 -13.08
CA ASP A 324 -8.86 -1.77 -12.22
C ASP A 324 -8.00 -2.81 -11.50
N TYR A 325 -7.95 -2.72 -10.19
CA TYR A 325 -7.14 -3.59 -9.33
C TYR A 325 -7.56 -5.07 -9.39
N GLU A 326 -8.85 -5.35 -9.49
CA GLU A 326 -9.33 -6.72 -9.61
C GLU A 326 -8.94 -7.36 -10.95
N SER A 327 -8.96 -6.59 -12.04
CA SER A 327 -8.49 -7.04 -13.36
C SER A 327 -6.98 -7.30 -13.35
N GLU A 328 -6.19 -6.47 -12.66
CA GLU A 328 -4.76 -6.73 -12.45
C GLU A 328 -4.58 -8.08 -11.72
N TRP A 329 -5.27 -8.25 -10.59
CA TRP A 329 -5.16 -9.49 -9.81
C TRP A 329 -5.63 -10.73 -10.58
N ALA A 330 -6.63 -10.60 -11.44
CA ALA A 330 -7.13 -11.69 -12.26
C ALA A 330 -6.11 -12.15 -13.32
N THR A 331 -5.17 -11.30 -13.71
CA THR A 331 -4.12 -11.64 -14.69
C THR A 331 -2.82 -12.17 -14.06
N GLU A 332 -2.65 -12.04 -12.75
CA GLU A 332 -1.43 -12.41 -12.02
C GLU A 332 -1.30 -13.91 -11.69
N HIS A 333 -2.02 -14.81 -12.35
CA HIS A 333 -1.90 -16.23 -12.09
C HIS A 333 -1.45 -17.02 -13.33
N THR A 334 -1.08 -18.29 -13.14
CA THR A 334 -0.46 -19.10 -14.18
C THR A 334 -1.45 -19.76 -15.14
N ALA A 335 -2.74 -19.90 -14.74
CA ALA A 335 -3.79 -20.55 -15.54
C ALA A 335 -4.48 -19.55 -16.49
N THR A 336 -3.70 -18.78 -17.26
CA THR A 336 -4.14 -17.79 -18.24
C THR A 336 -3.74 -18.23 -19.66
N PRO A 337 -4.31 -17.64 -20.72
CA PRO A 337 -3.86 -17.90 -22.10
C PRO A 337 -2.38 -17.61 -22.33
N THR A 338 -1.79 -16.69 -21.58
CA THR A 338 -0.36 -16.35 -21.58
C THR A 338 0.04 -15.72 -20.26
N GLN A 339 1.26 -15.98 -19.80
CA GLN A 339 1.85 -15.36 -18.62
C GLN A 339 2.61 -14.06 -18.93
N HIS A 340 2.54 -13.58 -20.18
CA HIS A 340 3.25 -12.39 -20.66
C HIS A 340 2.36 -11.14 -20.71
N VAL A 341 1.10 -11.23 -20.33
CA VAL A 341 0.19 -10.09 -20.22
C VAL A 341 0.14 -9.63 -18.77
N HIS A 342 0.57 -8.41 -18.52
CA HIS A 342 0.42 -7.73 -17.26
C HIS A 342 -0.57 -6.59 -17.42
N HIS A 343 -1.60 -6.53 -16.58
CA HIS A 343 -2.68 -5.56 -16.74
C HIS A 343 -2.17 -4.11 -16.76
N VAL A 344 -1.16 -3.80 -15.95
CA VAL A 344 -0.59 -2.46 -15.84
C VAL A 344 0.08 -1.96 -17.14
N ASP A 345 0.56 -2.87 -18.00
CA ASP A 345 1.30 -2.50 -19.22
C ASP A 345 0.43 -1.70 -20.21
N GLU A 346 -0.85 -2.05 -20.34
CA GLU A 346 -1.77 -1.38 -21.26
C GLU A 346 -2.13 0.05 -20.80
N PRO A 347 -2.66 0.29 -19.58
CA PRO A 347 -2.94 1.64 -19.14
C PRO A 347 -1.69 2.52 -19.08
N LEU A 348 -0.52 1.98 -18.69
CA LEU A 348 0.74 2.72 -18.72
C LEU A 348 1.14 3.12 -20.16
N ALA A 349 0.99 2.22 -21.13
CA ALA A 349 1.29 2.53 -22.54
C ALA A 349 0.34 3.60 -23.11
N TRP A 350 -0.95 3.53 -22.80
CA TRP A 350 -1.93 4.55 -23.18
C TRP A 350 -1.65 5.90 -22.51
N PHE A 351 -1.36 5.89 -21.19
CA PHE A 351 -0.99 7.10 -20.47
C PHE A 351 0.23 7.78 -21.09
N ARG A 352 1.28 7.00 -21.38
CA ARG A 352 2.50 7.49 -22.05
C ARG A 352 2.21 8.09 -23.42
N ALA A 353 1.43 7.38 -24.25
CA ALA A 353 1.07 7.87 -25.58
C ALA A 353 0.28 9.18 -25.54
N LEU A 354 -0.59 9.38 -24.56
CA LEU A 354 -1.32 10.63 -24.35
C LEU A 354 -0.38 11.74 -23.88
N ALA A 355 0.49 11.46 -22.91
CA ALA A 355 1.47 12.42 -22.39
C ALA A 355 2.43 12.91 -23.49
N ASP A 356 2.90 12.03 -24.38
CA ASP A 356 3.75 12.37 -25.55
C ASP A 356 3.06 13.33 -26.52
N GLN A 357 1.72 13.35 -26.55
CA GLN A 357 0.93 14.29 -27.33
C GLN A 357 0.52 15.56 -26.55
N GLY A 358 1.02 15.74 -25.32
CA GLY A 358 0.64 16.84 -24.46
C GLY A 358 -0.80 16.76 -23.95
N VAL A 359 -1.39 15.57 -23.92
CA VAL A 359 -2.73 15.32 -23.40
C VAL A 359 -2.62 14.80 -21.96
N THR A 360 -3.19 15.55 -21.03
CA THR A 360 -3.32 15.13 -19.64
C THR A 360 -4.42 14.07 -19.51
N ALA A 361 -4.17 13.00 -18.77
CA ALA A 361 -5.11 11.91 -18.52
C ALA A 361 -5.20 11.61 -17.00
#